data_36ff371310740f36c82d4be89919c541
#
_entry.id   36ff371310740f36c82d4be89919c541
#
_cell.length_a   1.000
_cell.length_b   1.000
_cell.length_c   1.000
_cell.angle_alpha   90.00
_cell.angle_beta   90.00
_cell.angle_gamma   90.00
#
_symmetry.space_group_name_H-M   'P 1'
#
loop_
_entity.id
_entity.type
_entity.pdbx_description
1 polymer ?
#
loop_
_entity_poly.entity_id
_entity_poly.type
_entity_poly.pdbx_seq_one_letter_code
_entity_poly.pdbx_strand_id
1 'polypeptide(L)'
;GSLSEAVEIVNMFVPKGLTIVETKGKLDRSNQKYVTGKEPVDTEMPIVVLVNGGTASAAEITCGSLQDLDRAVVMGTRTFGKGLVQYPNLSLPYNSNLKLTTGRYNIPSGRCIQAINYKHGDSGRYVEHVPDSLTKVFHTANGREVRDGGGIKPDCEVKSDTIPNIAYYLTASARDSTESTLNWEINYIKNHKTIPSPDTFSLSDADYEDFMNTVIANGFKYDRESGKYFSNLVKVAKFEGYYDDARQEFDALEKKLSHNLSKDL
;
A
#
# COMPACT_ATOMS: atom_id res chain seq x y z
N GLY A 1 -7.70 -11.60 -1.32
CA GLY A 1 -8.16 -11.90 -2.66
C GLY A 1 -8.16 -13.39 -2.93
N SER A 2 -8.88 -13.81 -3.97
CA SER A 2 -8.90 -15.19 -4.42
C SER A 2 -7.75 -15.46 -5.39
N LEU A 3 -7.06 -16.57 -5.22
CA LEU A 3 -5.97 -16.99 -6.11
C LEU A 3 -6.53 -17.37 -7.50
N SER A 4 -7.67 -18.08 -7.54
CA SER A 4 -8.35 -18.44 -8.78
C SER A 4 -8.73 -17.21 -9.61
N GLU A 5 -9.27 -16.19 -8.98
CA GLU A 5 -9.64 -14.95 -9.67
C GLU A 5 -8.43 -14.21 -10.25
N ALA A 6 -7.30 -14.21 -9.53
CA ALA A 6 -6.07 -13.64 -10.06
C ALA A 6 -5.61 -14.35 -11.34
N VAL A 7 -5.71 -15.69 -11.35
CA VAL A 7 -5.37 -16.50 -12.54
C VAL A 7 -6.34 -16.21 -13.70
N GLU A 8 -7.63 -16.09 -13.44
CA GLU A 8 -8.63 -15.74 -14.47
C GLU A 8 -8.40 -14.34 -15.06
N ILE A 9 -8.03 -13.37 -14.22
CA ILE A 9 -7.68 -12.02 -14.71
C ILE A 9 -6.46 -12.06 -15.61
N VAL A 10 -5.39 -12.76 -15.20
CA VAL A 10 -4.20 -12.91 -16.03
C VAL A 10 -4.54 -13.63 -17.36
N ASN A 11 -5.40 -14.66 -17.30
CA ASN A 11 -5.81 -15.39 -18.48
C ASN A 11 -6.54 -14.53 -19.54
N MET A 12 -7.10 -13.40 -19.16
CA MET A 12 -7.71 -12.47 -20.13
C MET A 12 -6.68 -11.89 -21.11
N PHE A 13 -5.40 -11.84 -20.72
CA PHE A 13 -4.34 -11.12 -21.43
C PHE A 13 -3.17 -11.99 -21.89
N VAL A 14 -3.16 -13.26 -21.54
CA VAL A 14 -2.06 -14.19 -21.90
C VAL A 14 -2.61 -15.47 -22.53
N PRO A 15 -1.85 -16.14 -23.38
CA PRO A 15 -2.27 -17.38 -24.03
C PRO A 15 -2.69 -18.47 -23.05
N LYS A 16 -3.57 -19.35 -23.51
CA LYS A 16 -3.96 -20.56 -22.82
C LYS A 16 -2.79 -21.51 -22.63
N GLY A 17 -2.76 -22.24 -21.50
CA GLY A 17 -1.77 -23.26 -21.21
C GLY A 17 -0.56 -22.78 -20.41
N LEU A 18 -0.50 -21.50 -20.01
CA LEU A 18 0.59 -20.95 -19.22
C LEU A 18 0.38 -21.18 -17.73
N THR A 19 1.43 -21.61 -17.04
CA THR A 19 1.42 -21.68 -15.57
C THR A 19 1.56 -20.28 -14.99
N ILE A 20 0.56 -19.87 -14.21
CA ILE A 20 0.50 -18.53 -13.59
C ILE A 20 1.01 -18.57 -12.15
N VAL A 21 0.68 -19.62 -11.42
CA VAL A 21 1.12 -19.76 -10.04
C VAL A 21 1.26 -21.23 -9.68
N GLU A 22 2.32 -21.54 -8.91
CA GLU A 22 2.52 -22.84 -8.29
C GLU A 22 2.51 -22.66 -6.78
N THR A 23 1.71 -23.46 -6.10
CA THR A 23 1.75 -23.51 -4.63
C THR A 23 2.64 -24.65 -4.17
N LYS A 24 3.41 -24.41 -3.11
CA LYS A 24 4.30 -25.41 -2.48
C LYS A 24 4.13 -25.40 -0.98
N GLY A 25 3.83 -26.54 -0.41
CA GLY A 25 3.65 -26.73 1.02
C GLY A 25 4.22 -28.05 1.52
N LYS A 26 4.08 -28.28 2.82
CA LYS A 26 4.59 -29.51 3.46
C LYS A 26 3.80 -30.76 3.04
N LEU A 27 2.52 -30.60 2.75
CA LEU A 27 1.63 -31.70 2.35
C LEU A 27 1.45 -31.67 0.83
N ASP A 28 1.41 -32.85 0.20
CA ASP A 28 1.26 -32.99 -1.26
C ASP A 28 0.01 -32.27 -1.80
N ARG A 29 -1.10 -32.31 -1.06
CA ARG A 29 -2.33 -31.57 -1.41
C ARG A 29 -2.17 -30.06 -1.48
N SER A 30 -1.11 -29.52 -0.91
CA SER A 30 -0.76 -28.09 -0.98
C SER A 30 0.07 -27.74 -2.23
N ASN A 31 0.50 -28.74 -2.98
CA ASN A 31 1.31 -28.59 -4.18
C ASN A 31 0.37 -28.58 -5.39
N GLN A 32 0.04 -27.41 -5.89
CA GLN A 32 -0.89 -27.25 -7.01
C GLN A 32 -0.32 -26.31 -8.06
N LYS A 33 -0.68 -26.57 -9.32
CA LYS A 33 -0.40 -25.71 -10.47
C LYS A 33 -1.68 -25.08 -10.96
N TYR A 34 -1.66 -23.78 -11.13
CA TYR A 34 -2.77 -23.02 -11.70
C TYR A 34 -2.35 -22.54 -13.08
N VAL A 35 -3.09 -22.99 -14.08
CA VAL A 35 -2.77 -22.80 -15.49
C VAL A 35 -3.91 -22.06 -16.15
N THR A 36 -3.61 -21.19 -17.11
CA THR A 36 -4.63 -20.52 -17.93
C THR A 36 -5.42 -21.54 -18.73
N GLY A 37 -6.75 -21.53 -18.58
CA GLY A 37 -7.63 -22.55 -19.15
C GLY A 37 -8.47 -22.09 -20.33
N LYS A 38 -8.60 -20.76 -20.53
CA LYS A 38 -9.46 -20.13 -21.55
C LYS A 38 -8.64 -19.43 -22.61
N GLU A 39 -9.25 -19.24 -23.77
CA GLU A 39 -8.68 -18.35 -24.77
C GLU A 39 -8.66 -16.92 -24.23
N PRO A 40 -7.60 -16.15 -24.49
CA PRO A 40 -7.46 -14.78 -24.02
C PRO A 40 -8.49 -13.86 -24.68
N VAL A 41 -8.80 -12.76 -23.98
CA VAL A 41 -9.64 -11.69 -24.52
C VAL A 41 -8.82 -10.83 -25.48
N ASP A 42 -7.59 -10.47 -25.07
CA ASP A 42 -6.67 -9.64 -25.86
C ASP A 42 -5.23 -9.88 -25.41
N THR A 43 -4.38 -10.29 -26.34
CA THR A 43 -2.94 -10.53 -26.09
C THR A 43 -2.05 -9.37 -26.52
N GLU A 44 -2.57 -8.36 -27.21
CA GLU A 44 -1.77 -7.31 -27.84
C GLU A 44 -1.96 -5.91 -27.23
N MET A 45 -3.12 -5.64 -26.64
CA MET A 45 -3.39 -4.35 -26.01
C MET A 45 -2.28 -3.97 -25.02
N PRO A 46 -1.69 -2.77 -25.11
CA PRO A 46 -0.71 -2.30 -24.12
C PRO A 46 -1.31 -2.25 -22.73
N ILE A 47 -0.61 -2.81 -21.74
CA ILE A 47 -1.07 -2.87 -20.34
C ILE A 47 -0.03 -2.22 -19.43
N VAL A 48 -0.49 -1.29 -18.60
CA VAL A 48 0.25 -0.74 -17.48
C VAL A 48 -0.48 -1.11 -16.18
N VAL A 49 0.23 -1.72 -15.25
CA VAL A 49 -0.31 -2.11 -13.94
C VAL A 49 0.25 -1.17 -12.87
N LEU A 50 -0.62 -0.40 -12.25
CA LEU A 50 -0.26 0.51 -11.16
C LEU A 50 -0.22 -0.25 -9.82
N VAL A 51 0.89 -0.13 -9.10
CA VAL A 51 1.11 -0.83 -7.84
C VAL A 51 1.67 0.10 -6.76
N ASN A 52 1.42 -0.26 -5.50
CA ASN A 52 2.03 0.41 -4.35
C ASN A 52 2.21 -0.57 -3.17
N GLY A 53 2.71 -0.09 -2.03
CA GLY A 53 2.92 -0.89 -0.83
C GLY A 53 1.65 -1.54 -0.23
N GLY A 54 0.46 -1.12 -0.66
CA GLY A 54 -0.82 -1.74 -0.31
C GLY A 54 -1.23 -2.88 -1.24
N THR A 55 -0.57 -3.03 -2.40
CA THR A 55 -0.80 -4.14 -3.34
C THR A 55 -0.27 -5.43 -2.73
N ALA A 56 -1.15 -6.41 -2.44
CA ALA A 56 -0.79 -7.61 -1.69
C ALA A 56 -1.47 -8.88 -2.21
N SER A 57 -0.84 -10.04 -1.99
CA SER A 57 -1.41 -11.40 -2.18
C SER A 57 -1.87 -11.65 -3.63
N ALA A 58 -3.16 -11.90 -3.88
CA ALA A 58 -3.72 -12.17 -5.21
C ALA A 58 -3.44 -11.03 -6.21
N ALA A 59 -3.44 -9.77 -5.76
CA ALA A 59 -3.06 -8.65 -6.60
C ALA A 59 -1.58 -8.70 -7.02
N GLU A 60 -0.71 -9.23 -6.14
CA GLU A 60 0.71 -9.47 -6.48
C GLU A 60 0.87 -10.63 -7.44
N ILE A 61 0.01 -11.66 -7.37
CA ILE A 61 -0.02 -12.73 -8.38
C ILE A 61 -0.36 -12.12 -9.74
N THR A 62 -1.38 -11.28 -9.82
CA THR A 62 -1.79 -10.65 -11.08
C THR A 62 -0.68 -9.79 -11.66
N CYS A 63 -0.19 -8.79 -10.92
CA CYS A 63 0.85 -7.88 -11.45
C CYS A 63 2.19 -8.59 -11.70
N GLY A 64 2.60 -9.48 -10.79
CA GLY A 64 3.86 -10.21 -10.92
C GLY A 64 3.85 -11.23 -12.06
N SER A 65 2.72 -11.89 -12.31
CA SER A 65 2.60 -12.81 -13.44
C SER A 65 2.61 -12.08 -14.78
N LEU A 66 1.92 -10.95 -14.89
CA LEU A 66 1.97 -10.11 -16.09
C LEU A 66 3.37 -9.54 -16.34
N GLN A 67 4.11 -9.20 -15.26
CA GLN A 67 5.50 -8.78 -15.34
C GLN A 67 6.42 -9.93 -15.80
N ASP A 68 6.32 -11.11 -15.17
CA ASP A 68 7.16 -12.27 -15.45
C ASP A 68 6.94 -12.82 -16.86
N LEU A 69 5.73 -12.68 -17.40
CA LEU A 69 5.38 -13.05 -18.77
C LEU A 69 5.66 -11.92 -19.79
N ASP A 70 6.24 -10.81 -19.36
CA ASP A 70 6.50 -9.62 -20.18
C ASP A 70 5.25 -9.09 -20.91
N ARG A 71 4.07 -9.28 -20.28
CA ARG A 71 2.79 -8.87 -20.87
C ARG A 71 2.37 -7.46 -20.50
N ALA A 72 2.87 -6.96 -19.39
CA ALA A 72 2.55 -5.62 -18.89
C ALA A 72 3.78 -4.92 -18.31
N VAL A 73 3.75 -3.60 -18.31
CA VAL A 73 4.67 -2.75 -17.55
C VAL A 73 4.08 -2.51 -16.17
N VAL A 74 4.83 -2.82 -15.12
CA VAL A 74 4.45 -2.56 -13.73
C VAL A 74 5.03 -1.22 -13.29
N MET A 75 4.18 -0.29 -12.83
CA MET A 75 4.56 1.07 -12.47
C MET A 75 4.09 1.44 -11.07
N GLY A 76 4.91 2.17 -10.32
CA GLY A 76 4.56 2.65 -8.98
C GLY A 76 5.66 2.41 -7.95
N THR A 77 5.29 1.92 -6.76
CA THR A 77 6.23 1.55 -5.71
C THR A 77 6.18 0.05 -5.42
N ARG A 78 7.22 -0.49 -4.79
CA ARG A 78 7.32 -1.92 -4.45
C ARG A 78 6.08 -2.39 -3.69
N THR A 79 5.58 -3.59 -4.03
CA THR A 79 4.40 -4.18 -3.42
C THR A 79 4.68 -4.76 -2.03
N PHE A 80 3.62 -5.21 -1.35
CA PHE A 80 3.66 -5.64 0.06
C PHE A 80 4.54 -6.88 0.31
N GLY A 81 4.56 -7.86 -0.58
CA GLY A 81 5.32 -9.09 -0.41
C GLY A 81 4.62 -10.17 0.41
N LYS A 82 3.34 -10.43 0.15
CA LYS A 82 2.60 -11.53 0.79
C LYS A 82 2.51 -12.74 -0.12
N GLY A 83 3.51 -13.62 -0.01
CA GLY A 83 3.68 -14.84 -0.84
C GLY A 83 3.23 -16.15 -0.20
N LEU A 84 2.42 -16.11 0.87
CA LEU A 84 1.97 -17.28 1.61
C LEU A 84 0.52 -17.65 1.28
N VAL A 85 0.26 -18.96 1.22
CA VAL A 85 -1.07 -19.55 1.06
C VAL A 85 -1.63 -19.86 2.44
N GLN A 86 -2.83 -19.34 2.72
CA GLN A 86 -3.54 -19.58 3.97
C GLN A 86 -4.87 -20.28 3.68
N TYR A 87 -5.13 -21.35 4.41
CA TYR A 87 -6.46 -21.99 4.46
C TYR A 87 -7.29 -21.25 5.51
N PRO A 88 -8.41 -20.64 5.10
CA PRO A 88 -9.12 -19.72 5.99
C PRO A 88 -10.03 -20.40 7.00
N ASN A 89 -10.47 -21.63 6.78
CA ASN A 89 -11.58 -22.19 7.55
C ASN A 89 -11.36 -23.67 7.89
N LEU A 90 -10.47 -23.93 8.85
CA LEU A 90 -10.53 -25.17 9.59
C LEU A 90 -11.50 -24.97 10.74
N SER A 91 -12.74 -25.43 10.58
CA SER A 91 -13.74 -25.37 11.63
C SER A 91 -13.32 -26.23 12.82
N LEU A 92 -13.32 -25.64 13.98
CA LEU A 92 -13.03 -26.27 15.25
C LEU A 92 -14.30 -26.31 16.11
N PRO A 93 -14.36 -27.10 17.20
CA PRO A 93 -15.46 -27.05 18.18
C PRO A 93 -15.72 -25.63 18.69
N TYR A 94 -16.91 -25.39 19.20
CA TYR A 94 -17.33 -24.14 19.82
C TYR A 94 -17.38 -22.94 18.83
N ASN A 95 -17.78 -23.17 17.56
CA ASN A 95 -17.83 -22.16 16.49
C ASN A 95 -16.49 -21.43 16.28
N SER A 96 -15.39 -22.06 16.61
CA SER A 96 -14.06 -21.52 16.39
C SER A 96 -13.56 -21.86 14.98
N ASN A 97 -12.73 -20.99 14.43
CA ASN A 97 -12.09 -21.21 13.13
C ASN A 97 -10.57 -21.01 13.26
N LEU A 98 -9.81 -21.92 12.66
CA LEU A 98 -8.37 -21.82 12.57
C LEU A 98 -7.96 -21.39 11.16
N LYS A 99 -7.20 -20.32 11.07
CA LYS A 99 -6.54 -19.87 9.83
C LYS A 99 -5.08 -20.32 9.87
N LEU A 100 -4.72 -21.23 8.98
CA LEU A 100 -3.40 -21.83 8.96
C LEU A 100 -2.65 -21.52 7.67
N THR A 101 -1.40 -21.11 7.78
CA THR A 101 -0.48 -21.03 6.64
C THR A 101 -0.02 -22.43 6.27
N THR A 102 -0.31 -22.89 5.05
CA THR A 102 -0.05 -24.23 4.57
C THR A 102 1.02 -24.33 3.50
N GLY A 103 1.39 -23.21 2.90
CA GLY A 103 2.38 -23.19 1.83
C GLY A 103 2.75 -21.77 1.40
N ARG A 104 3.61 -21.72 0.41
CA ARG A 104 4.01 -20.51 -0.33
C ARG A 104 3.60 -20.66 -1.78
N TYR A 105 3.56 -19.56 -2.51
CA TYR A 105 3.36 -19.60 -3.95
C TYR A 105 4.52 -18.99 -4.71
N ASN A 106 4.73 -19.49 -5.91
CA ASN A 106 5.70 -19.00 -6.87
C ASN A 106 4.95 -18.55 -8.12
N ILE A 107 5.34 -17.42 -8.69
CA ILE A 107 4.80 -16.85 -9.93
C ILE A 107 5.59 -17.35 -11.16
N PRO A 108 5.23 -17.00 -12.41
CA PRO A 108 5.73 -17.69 -13.60
C PRO A 108 7.25 -17.81 -13.73
N SER A 109 8.04 -16.83 -13.29
CA SER A 109 9.50 -16.92 -13.28
C SER A 109 10.05 -17.95 -12.27
N GLY A 110 9.21 -18.50 -11.41
CA GLY A 110 9.59 -19.42 -10.32
C GLY A 110 9.94 -18.71 -9.01
N ARG A 111 9.96 -17.37 -8.97
CA ARG A 111 10.27 -16.60 -7.75
C ARG A 111 9.13 -16.62 -6.74
N CYS A 112 9.50 -16.61 -5.45
CA CYS A 112 8.58 -16.39 -4.33
C CYS A 112 8.71 -14.95 -3.84
N ILE A 113 7.62 -14.21 -3.85
CA ILE A 113 7.62 -12.78 -3.50
C ILE A 113 7.54 -12.49 -2.00
N GLN A 114 7.55 -13.52 -1.14
CA GLN A 114 7.38 -13.37 0.31
C GLN A 114 8.45 -12.49 0.92
N ALA A 115 8.07 -11.34 1.46
CA ALA A 115 8.93 -10.39 2.14
C ALA A 115 8.83 -10.48 3.67
N ILE A 116 7.68 -10.97 4.20
CA ILE A 116 7.41 -10.94 5.63
C ILE A 116 8.09 -12.11 6.34
N ASN A 117 8.89 -11.80 7.37
CA ASN A 117 9.49 -12.78 8.24
C ASN A 117 8.66 -12.95 9.53
N TYR A 118 7.98 -14.09 9.69
CA TYR A 118 7.16 -14.37 10.88
C TYR A 118 7.95 -14.98 12.05
N LYS A 119 9.29 -15.12 11.93
CA LYS A 119 10.11 -15.80 12.95
C LYS A 119 10.45 -14.94 14.16
N HIS A 120 10.33 -13.62 14.05
CA HIS A 120 10.58 -12.70 15.15
C HIS A 120 9.25 -12.24 15.73
N GLY A 121 9.00 -12.62 16.99
CA GLY A 121 7.74 -12.63 17.72
C GLY A 121 7.07 -11.30 18.05
N ASP A 122 7.32 -10.23 17.34
CA ASP A 122 6.60 -8.98 17.48
C ASP A 122 5.61 -8.78 16.34
N SER A 123 4.34 -9.01 16.66
CA SER A 123 3.11 -8.59 15.98
C SER A 123 2.98 -8.77 14.45
N GLY A 124 3.85 -9.51 13.77
CA GLY A 124 3.65 -9.95 12.38
C GLY A 124 3.49 -8.83 11.32
N ARG A 125 3.89 -7.61 11.62
CA ARG A 125 3.65 -6.43 10.77
C ARG A 125 4.90 -5.81 10.15
N TYR A 126 6.09 -6.32 10.45
CA TYR A 126 7.31 -5.80 9.84
C TYR A 126 7.55 -6.50 8.51
N VAL A 127 7.32 -5.76 7.43
CA VAL A 127 7.90 -6.09 6.12
C VAL A 127 9.37 -5.71 6.23
N GLU A 128 10.20 -6.70 6.54
CA GLU A 128 11.64 -6.52 6.52
C GLU A 128 12.06 -6.39 5.05
N HIS A 129 12.61 -5.25 4.69
CA HIS A 129 13.10 -5.03 3.33
C HIS A 129 14.39 -5.87 3.17
N VAL A 130 14.24 -7.04 2.57
CA VAL A 130 15.40 -7.89 2.27
C VAL A 130 16.30 -7.15 1.27
N PRO A 131 17.56 -6.86 1.60
CA PRO A 131 18.48 -6.23 0.66
C PRO A 131 18.62 -7.07 -0.62
N ASP A 132 18.72 -6.42 -1.76
CA ASP A 132 18.84 -7.11 -3.05
C ASP A 132 20.00 -8.12 -3.09
N SER A 133 21.08 -7.88 -2.30
CA SER A 133 22.21 -8.80 -2.15
C SER A 133 21.86 -10.15 -1.51
N LEU A 134 20.76 -10.23 -0.76
CA LEU A 134 20.26 -11.46 -0.11
C LEU A 134 19.13 -12.13 -0.88
N THR A 135 18.70 -11.55 -1.98
CA THR A 135 17.65 -12.09 -2.85
C THR A 135 18.23 -12.90 -3.99
N LYS A 136 17.43 -13.82 -4.54
CA LYS A 136 17.82 -14.60 -5.72
C LYS A 136 17.34 -13.92 -6.98
N VAL A 137 18.15 -14.01 -8.03
CA VAL A 137 17.81 -13.54 -9.37
C VAL A 137 17.01 -14.61 -10.11
N PHE A 138 15.96 -14.17 -10.78
CA PHE A 138 15.13 -14.93 -11.71
C PHE A 138 14.99 -14.12 -12.99
N HIS A 139 14.40 -14.71 -14.00
CA HIS A 139 14.23 -14.05 -15.29
C HIS A 139 12.79 -14.13 -15.78
N THR A 140 12.33 -13.06 -16.38
CA THR A 140 11.04 -13.02 -17.10
C THR A 140 11.10 -13.87 -18.37
N ALA A 141 9.98 -14.02 -19.06
CA ALA A 141 9.90 -14.77 -20.31
C ALA A 141 10.90 -14.27 -21.38
N ASN A 142 11.16 -12.97 -21.42
CA ASN A 142 12.12 -12.34 -22.35
C ASN A 142 13.53 -12.15 -21.75
N GLY A 143 13.81 -12.73 -20.59
CA GLY A 143 15.15 -12.73 -19.98
C GLY A 143 15.49 -11.49 -19.15
N ARG A 144 14.52 -10.60 -18.81
CA ARG A 144 14.77 -9.48 -17.90
C ARG A 144 14.99 -10.01 -16.47
N GLU A 145 15.92 -9.44 -15.74
CA GLU A 145 16.15 -9.80 -14.34
C GLU A 145 15.02 -9.34 -13.43
N VAL A 146 14.53 -10.25 -12.61
CA VAL A 146 13.60 -10.02 -11.50
C VAL A 146 14.09 -10.75 -10.24
N ARG A 147 13.64 -10.33 -9.06
CA ARG A 147 14.14 -10.87 -7.80
C ARG A 147 13.01 -11.39 -6.91
N ASP A 148 13.33 -12.31 -6.01
CA ASP A 148 12.44 -12.82 -4.97
C ASP A 148 12.56 -12.02 -3.66
N GLY A 149 11.82 -12.44 -2.63
CA GLY A 149 12.03 -12.03 -1.23
C GLY A 149 11.62 -10.63 -0.85
N GLY A 150 11.02 -9.84 -1.73
CA GLY A 150 10.72 -8.45 -1.42
C GLY A 150 9.47 -7.86 -2.06
N GLY A 151 8.45 -8.67 -2.35
CA GLY A 151 7.32 -8.23 -3.16
C GLY A 151 7.68 -8.06 -4.64
N ILE A 152 6.81 -7.43 -5.40
CA ILE A 152 7.06 -7.09 -6.80
C ILE A 152 7.71 -5.72 -6.86
N LYS A 153 8.94 -5.67 -7.42
CA LYS A 153 9.59 -4.41 -7.76
C LYS A 153 9.00 -3.92 -9.09
N PRO A 154 8.49 -2.70 -9.18
CA PRO A 154 7.96 -2.17 -10.43
C PRO A 154 9.08 -2.00 -11.47
N ASP A 155 8.71 -2.09 -12.75
CA ASP A 155 9.60 -1.81 -13.87
C ASP A 155 9.93 -0.31 -13.95
N CYS A 156 8.92 0.53 -13.64
CA CYS A 156 9.05 1.98 -13.54
C CYS A 156 8.73 2.40 -12.10
N GLU A 157 9.74 2.79 -11.35
CA GLU A 157 9.55 3.34 -10.00
C GLU A 157 9.03 4.77 -10.07
N VAL A 158 7.87 5.01 -9.45
CA VAL A 158 7.30 6.35 -9.27
C VAL A 158 7.32 6.67 -7.80
N LYS A 159 8.06 7.71 -7.42
CA LYS A 159 8.06 8.19 -6.04
C LYS A 159 6.66 8.71 -5.70
N SER A 160 6.13 8.30 -4.56
CA SER A 160 4.93 8.94 -4.01
C SER A 160 5.25 10.40 -3.72
N ASP A 161 4.39 11.29 -4.20
CA ASP A 161 4.41 12.66 -3.71
C ASP A 161 4.18 12.65 -2.20
N THR A 162 5.02 13.36 -1.47
CA THR A 162 4.82 13.57 -0.05
C THR A 162 3.70 14.60 0.11
N ILE A 163 2.47 14.11 0.19
CA ILE A 163 1.34 14.98 0.56
C ILE A 163 1.56 15.39 2.03
N PRO A 164 1.58 16.70 2.34
CA PRO A 164 1.62 17.17 3.72
C PRO A 164 0.50 16.54 4.54
N ASN A 165 0.77 16.20 5.80
CA ASN A 165 -0.24 15.56 6.67
C ASN A 165 -1.55 16.35 6.73
N ILE A 166 -1.49 17.68 6.69
CA ILE A 166 -2.69 18.52 6.72
C ILE A 166 -3.55 18.32 5.48
N ALA A 167 -2.97 18.20 4.28
CA ALA A 167 -3.72 17.92 3.06
C ALA A 167 -4.50 16.61 3.15
N TYR A 168 -3.89 15.57 3.75
CA TYR A 168 -4.58 14.30 4.00
C TYR A 168 -5.81 14.45 4.92
N TYR A 169 -5.70 15.29 5.97
CA TYR A 169 -6.83 15.54 6.88
C TYR A 169 -7.92 16.40 6.23
N LEU A 170 -7.54 17.37 5.39
CA LEU A 170 -8.47 18.24 4.70
C LEU A 170 -9.23 17.55 3.56
N THR A 171 -8.61 16.58 2.88
CA THR A 171 -9.21 15.89 1.72
C THR A 171 -9.95 14.60 2.09
N ALA A 172 -9.66 14.00 3.23
CA ALA A 172 -10.32 12.79 3.69
C ALA A 172 -11.64 13.12 4.39
N SER A 173 -12.75 13.08 3.68
CA SER A 173 -14.11 13.38 4.17
C SER A 173 -14.49 12.68 5.49
N ALA A 174 -13.91 11.51 5.78
CA ALA A 174 -14.08 10.80 7.05
C ALA A 174 -13.34 11.47 8.23
N ARG A 175 -12.48 12.48 7.99
CA ARG A 175 -11.64 13.14 8.98
C ARG A 175 -11.89 14.64 9.08
N ASP A 176 -12.33 15.28 8.00
CA ASP A 176 -12.81 16.66 8.00
C ASP A 176 -14.34 16.70 8.14
N SER A 177 -14.82 16.76 9.38
CA SER A 177 -16.25 16.92 9.67
C SER A 177 -16.82 18.27 9.24
N THR A 178 -15.98 19.22 8.83
CA THR A 178 -16.39 20.56 8.37
C THR A 178 -16.57 20.61 6.86
N GLU A 179 -16.06 19.60 6.14
CA GLU A 179 -16.05 19.54 4.65
C GLU A 179 -15.53 20.84 4.00
N SER A 180 -14.58 21.50 4.67
CA SER A 180 -14.10 22.83 4.29
C SER A 180 -13.55 22.87 2.88
N THR A 181 -12.74 21.87 2.50
CA THR A 181 -12.16 21.79 1.15
C THR A 181 -13.24 21.63 0.10
N LEU A 182 -14.15 20.68 0.26
CA LEU A 182 -15.23 20.43 -0.69
C LEU A 182 -16.14 21.65 -0.85
N ASN A 183 -16.52 22.30 0.25
CA ASN A 183 -17.37 23.49 0.22
C ASN A 183 -16.68 24.67 -0.45
N TRP A 184 -15.39 24.86 -0.20
CA TRP A 184 -14.60 25.89 -0.85
C TRP A 184 -14.47 25.62 -2.36
N GLU A 185 -14.16 24.39 -2.77
CA GLU A 185 -14.07 23.98 -4.18
C GLU A 185 -15.38 24.21 -4.92
N ILE A 186 -16.52 23.85 -4.32
CA ILE A 186 -17.85 24.11 -4.91
C ILE A 186 -18.08 25.60 -5.12
N ASN A 187 -17.70 26.45 -4.16
CA ASN A 187 -17.86 27.91 -4.28
C ASN A 187 -16.89 28.48 -5.31
N TYR A 188 -15.65 27.98 -5.36
CA TYR A 188 -14.67 28.36 -6.36
C TYR A 188 -15.20 28.11 -7.79
N ILE A 189 -15.71 26.87 -8.04
CA ILE A 189 -16.28 26.48 -9.33
C ILE A 189 -17.50 27.35 -9.71
N LYS A 190 -18.37 27.68 -8.76
CA LYS A 190 -19.53 28.55 -9.01
C LYS A 190 -19.13 29.97 -9.44
N ASN A 191 -18.03 30.47 -8.92
CA ASN A 191 -17.56 31.82 -9.19
C ASN A 191 -16.64 31.88 -10.43
N HIS A 192 -16.10 30.78 -10.89
CA HIS A 192 -15.24 30.71 -12.06
C HIS A 192 -15.94 29.93 -13.18
N LYS A 193 -16.41 30.69 -14.21
CA LYS A 193 -17.16 30.12 -15.35
C LYS A 193 -16.35 29.14 -16.20
N THR A 194 -15.04 29.27 -16.20
CA THR A 194 -14.09 28.42 -16.93
C THR A 194 -12.93 28.05 -16.00
N ILE A 195 -12.67 26.77 -15.88
CA ILE A 195 -11.51 26.24 -15.16
C ILE A 195 -10.55 25.69 -16.21
N PRO A 196 -9.26 26.06 -16.17
CA PRO A 196 -8.24 25.51 -17.08
C PRO A 196 -8.11 24.00 -16.95
N SER A 197 -7.41 23.39 -17.92
CA SER A 197 -7.09 21.96 -17.79
C SER A 197 -6.20 21.69 -16.55
N PRO A 198 -6.23 20.51 -15.97
CA PRO A 198 -5.41 20.17 -14.78
C PRO A 198 -3.92 20.48 -14.95
N ASP A 199 -3.39 20.34 -16.17
CA ASP A 199 -1.97 20.60 -16.48
C ASP A 199 -1.56 22.08 -16.41
N THR A 200 -2.54 22.99 -16.52
CA THR A 200 -2.33 24.45 -16.56
C THR A 200 -3.03 25.16 -15.40
N PHE A 201 -3.78 24.41 -14.60
CA PHE A 201 -4.47 24.96 -13.43
C PHE A 201 -3.48 25.31 -12.32
N SER A 202 -3.59 26.52 -11.78
CA SER A 202 -2.91 26.94 -10.54
C SER A 202 -3.81 27.89 -9.79
N LEU A 203 -3.82 27.79 -8.47
CA LEU A 203 -4.48 28.77 -7.61
C LEU A 203 -3.63 30.03 -7.53
N SER A 204 -4.26 31.19 -7.55
CA SER A 204 -3.59 32.44 -7.20
C SER A 204 -3.35 32.51 -5.68
N ASP A 205 -2.39 33.36 -5.26
CA ASP A 205 -2.14 33.58 -3.83
C ASP A 205 -3.40 34.08 -3.10
N ALA A 206 -4.24 34.88 -3.76
CA ALA A 206 -5.49 35.36 -3.20
C ALA A 206 -6.53 34.25 -3.02
N ASP A 207 -6.65 33.33 -3.99
CA ASP A 207 -7.54 32.16 -3.87
C ASP A 207 -7.06 31.22 -2.75
N TYR A 208 -5.75 31.06 -2.60
CA TYR A 208 -5.18 30.25 -1.53
C TYR A 208 -5.40 30.88 -0.15
N GLU A 209 -5.26 32.18 -0.03
CA GLU A 209 -5.57 32.92 1.21
C GLU A 209 -7.06 32.83 1.58
N ASP A 210 -7.97 32.91 0.61
CA ASP A 210 -9.42 32.71 0.81
C ASP A 210 -9.72 31.28 1.27
N PHE A 211 -9.06 30.28 0.67
CA PHE A 211 -9.15 28.88 1.12
C PHE A 211 -8.72 28.73 2.58
N MET A 212 -7.54 29.23 2.95
CA MET A 212 -7.03 29.17 4.31
C MET A 212 -7.99 29.83 5.32
N ASN A 213 -8.49 31.01 5.00
CA ASN A 213 -9.44 31.74 5.82
C ASN A 213 -10.75 30.96 6.01
N THR A 214 -11.23 30.30 4.96
CA THR A 214 -12.42 29.44 5.01
C THR A 214 -12.21 28.25 5.93
N VAL A 215 -11.07 27.54 5.81
CA VAL A 215 -10.72 26.41 6.66
C VAL A 215 -10.67 26.80 8.15
N ILE A 216 -10.05 27.95 8.44
CA ILE A 216 -9.93 28.47 9.82
C ILE A 216 -11.31 28.90 10.35
N ALA A 217 -12.10 29.62 9.55
CA ALA A 217 -13.44 30.10 9.95
C ALA A 217 -14.43 28.96 10.22
N ASN A 218 -14.32 27.84 9.49
CA ASN A 218 -15.12 26.65 9.69
C ASN A 218 -14.72 25.87 10.95
N GLY A 219 -13.67 26.29 11.64
CA GLY A 219 -13.22 25.64 12.88
C GLY A 219 -12.55 24.29 12.66
N PHE A 220 -11.99 24.03 11.48
CA PHE A 220 -11.24 22.81 11.20
C PHE A 220 -10.11 22.62 12.23
N LYS A 221 -10.00 21.40 12.74
CA LYS A 221 -8.95 20.99 13.68
C LYS A 221 -8.50 19.58 13.34
N TYR A 222 -7.23 19.33 13.50
CA TYR A 222 -6.69 18.00 13.38
C TYR A 222 -5.59 17.75 14.41
N ASP A 223 -5.45 16.49 14.82
CA ASP A 223 -4.42 16.05 15.73
C ASP A 223 -3.33 15.31 14.96
N ARG A 224 -2.09 15.77 15.08
CA ARG A 224 -0.95 15.04 14.53
C ARG A 224 -0.81 13.69 15.23
N GLU A 225 -0.56 12.63 14.45
CA GLU A 225 -0.32 11.29 15.02
C GLU A 225 0.85 11.30 16.02
N SER A 226 1.90 12.07 15.74
CA SER A 226 3.04 12.25 16.66
C SER A 226 2.63 12.78 18.03
N GLY A 227 1.64 13.68 18.11
CA GLY A 227 1.10 14.19 19.37
C GLY A 227 0.40 13.10 20.19
N LYS A 228 -0.33 12.20 19.53
CA LYS A 228 -0.98 11.05 20.19
C LYS A 228 0.05 10.07 20.77
N TYR A 229 1.09 9.74 19.98
CA TYR A 229 2.18 8.88 20.47
C TYR A 229 2.95 9.53 21.61
N PHE A 230 3.23 10.82 21.51
CA PHE A 230 3.88 11.59 22.59
C PHE A 230 3.05 11.57 23.88
N SER A 231 1.75 11.83 23.81
CA SER A 231 0.85 11.76 24.97
C SER A 231 0.84 10.38 25.60
N ASN A 232 0.90 9.32 24.81
CA ASN A 232 1.02 7.96 25.32
C ASN A 232 2.38 7.70 25.96
N LEU A 233 3.47 8.16 25.33
CA LEU A 233 4.82 8.05 25.88
C LEU A 233 4.93 8.74 27.25
N VAL A 234 4.37 9.94 27.41
CA VAL A 234 4.32 10.65 28.69
C VAL A 234 3.58 9.83 29.77
N LYS A 235 2.46 9.17 29.41
CA LYS A 235 1.74 8.31 30.36
C LYS A 235 2.59 7.12 30.79
N VAL A 236 3.27 6.47 29.85
CA VAL A 236 4.16 5.33 30.13
C VAL A 236 5.34 5.78 30.97
N ALA A 237 6.01 6.87 30.62
CA ALA A 237 7.14 7.42 31.37
C ALA A 237 6.78 7.75 32.83
N LYS A 238 5.59 8.30 33.07
CA LYS A 238 5.07 8.54 34.42
C LYS A 238 4.81 7.24 35.17
N PHE A 239 4.25 6.23 34.53
CA PHE A 239 4.01 4.92 35.11
C PHE A 239 5.32 4.20 35.47
N GLU A 240 6.33 4.29 34.60
CA GLU A 240 7.66 3.68 34.77
C GLU A 240 8.57 4.51 35.69
N GLY A 241 8.20 5.74 36.08
CA GLY A 241 8.85 6.56 37.09
C GLY A 241 10.04 7.40 36.62
N TYR A 242 10.32 7.48 35.28
CA TYR A 242 11.45 8.28 34.77
C TYR A 242 11.05 9.63 34.14
N TYR A 243 9.75 9.97 34.15
CA TYR A 243 9.25 11.21 33.54
C TYR A 243 9.89 12.46 34.14
N ASP A 244 10.04 12.50 35.47
CA ASP A 244 10.58 13.69 36.17
C ASP A 244 12.09 13.86 35.91
N ASP A 245 12.81 12.77 35.76
CA ASP A 245 14.26 12.77 35.44
C ASP A 245 14.54 13.26 34.01
N ALA A 246 13.62 13.01 33.07
CA ALA A 246 13.71 13.38 31.66
C ALA A 246 12.77 14.53 31.28
N ARG A 247 12.31 15.33 32.25
CA ARG A 247 11.27 16.35 32.02
C ARG A 247 11.66 17.40 30.99
N GLN A 248 12.92 17.83 30.98
CA GLN A 248 13.40 18.85 30.04
C GLN A 248 13.36 18.35 28.59
N GLU A 249 13.65 17.09 28.37
CA GLU A 249 13.59 16.42 27.06
C GLU A 249 12.14 16.30 26.59
N PHE A 250 11.23 15.92 27.49
CA PHE A 250 9.79 15.86 27.19
C PHE A 250 9.24 17.23 26.83
N ASP A 251 9.53 18.27 27.62
CA ASP A 251 9.08 19.65 27.36
C ASP A 251 9.66 20.18 26.02
N ALA A 252 10.93 19.89 25.73
CA ALA A 252 11.56 20.26 24.47
C ALA A 252 10.93 19.56 23.26
N LEU A 253 10.57 18.27 23.40
CA LEU A 253 9.91 17.50 22.37
C LEU A 253 8.47 17.98 22.17
N GLU A 254 7.72 18.22 23.26
CA GLU A 254 6.37 18.77 23.19
C GLU A 254 6.32 20.08 22.41
N LYS A 255 7.25 20.99 22.67
CA LYS A 255 7.38 22.25 21.95
C LYS A 255 7.62 22.05 20.46
N LYS A 256 8.40 21.03 20.07
CA LYS A 256 8.63 20.68 18.64
C LYS A 256 7.45 20.03 17.99
N LEU A 257 6.65 19.28 18.75
CA LEU A 257 5.45 18.60 18.26
C LEU A 257 4.23 19.51 18.24
N SER A 258 4.25 20.62 18.98
CA SER A 258 3.18 21.62 18.93
C SER A 258 3.08 22.18 17.51
N HIS A 259 1.87 22.34 17.03
CA HIS A 259 1.60 22.89 15.70
C HIS A 259 0.60 24.05 15.78
N ASN A 260 0.62 24.88 14.76
CA ASN A 260 -0.31 25.97 14.56
C ASN A 260 -0.95 25.80 13.18
N LEU A 261 -2.28 25.73 13.13
CA LEU A 261 -3.03 25.52 11.90
C LEU A 261 -2.65 26.49 10.79
N SER A 262 -2.49 27.78 11.10
CA SER A 262 -2.10 28.79 10.13
C SER A 262 -0.69 28.65 9.56
N LYS A 263 0.18 27.86 10.22
CA LYS A 263 1.53 27.53 9.72
C LYS A 263 1.56 26.21 8.99
N ASP A 264 0.60 25.34 9.27
CA ASP A 264 0.49 24.02 8.66
C ASP A 264 -0.24 24.12 7.31
N LEU A 265 -1.16 25.07 7.18
CA LEU A 265 -1.79 25.53 5.93
C LEU A 265 -0.83 26.39 5.12
#